data_f7e4bdeeedcf877da8240223b2b0156f
#
_entry.id   f7e4bdeeedcf877da8240223b2b0156f
#
_cell.length_a   1.000
_cell.length_b   1.000
_cell.length_c   1.000
_cell.angle_alpha   90.00
_cell.angle_beta   90.00
_cell.angle_gamma   90.00
#
_symmetry.space_group_name_H-M   'P 1'
#
loop_
_entity.id
_entity.type
_entity.pdbx_description
1 polymer ?
#
loop_
_entity_poly.entity_id
_entity_poly.type
_entity_poly.pdbx_seq_one_letter_code
_entity_poly.pdbx_strand_id
1 'polypeptide(L)'
;MYSATKFGVRGFALALRQDLQPRGVGVSLVAPGFIREAGMFADTGVRLPPGTGTKTPADVAAAVIRAIETGRAEVDVAPMPLRLGATFASVAPQLAASASRLAGSDRIGSDFAARQRHKR
;
A
#
# COMPACT_ATOMS: atom_id res chain seq x y z
N MET A 1 11.39 0.99 -9.49
CA MET A 1 10.58 -0.01 -10.23
C MET A 1 9.37 -0.52 -9.43
N TYR A 2 9.49 -0.88 -8.13
CA TYR A 2 8.38 -1.37 -7.29
C TYR A 2 7.14 -0.45 -7.29
N SER A 3 7.31 0.84 -7.07
CA SER A 3 6.20 1.80 -7.07
C SER A 3 5.48 1.86 -8.41
N ALA A 4 6.21 1.84 -9.52
CA ALA A 4 5.63 1.86 -10.85
C ALA A 4 4.71 0.66 -11.10
N THR A 5 5.14 -0.56 -10.68
CA THR A 5 4.31 -1.76 -10.82
C THR A 5 3.05 -1.69 -9.95
N LYS A 6 3.14 -1.15 -8.73
CA LYS A 6 1.99 -1.00 -7.84
C LYS A 6 0.98 0.03 -8.36
N PHE A 7 1.46 1.16 -8.88
CA PHE A 7 0.60 2.14 -9.55
C PHE A 7 -0.03 1.58 -10.84
N GLY A 8 0.70 0.77 -11.60
CA GLY A 8 0.18 0.08 -12.77
C GLY A 8 -0.99 -0.86 -12.42
N VAL A 9 -0.84 -1.68 -11.36
CA VAL A 9 -1.92 -2.55 -10.87
C VAL A 9 -3.14 -1.74 -10.42
N ARG A 10 -2.92 -0.60 -9.73
CA ARG A 10 -4.01 0.29 -9.30
C ARG A 10 -4.77 0.85 -10.50
N GLY A 11 -4.04 1.41 -11.48
CA GLY A 11 -4.65 1.96 -12.70
C GLY A 11 -5.42 0.90 -13.47
N PHE A 12 -4.86 -0.29 -13.64
CA PHE A 12 -5.51 -1.43 -14.27
C PHE A 12 -6.81 -1.84 -13.55
N ALA A 13 -6.78 -1.97 -12.22
CA ALA A 13 -7.97 -2.36 -11.45
C ALA A 13 -9.11 -1.33 -11.56
N LEU A 14 -8.77 -0.03 -11.56
CA LEU A 14 -9.75 1.04 -11.71
C LEU A 14 -10.36 1.09 -13.12
N ALA A 15 -9.55 0.91 -14.16
CA ALA A 15 -10.03 0.82 -15.54
C ALA A 15 -10.93 -0.41 -15.73
N LEU A 16 -10.47 -1.59 -15.28
CA LEU A 16 -11.23 -2.82 -15.37
C LEU A 16 -12.58 -2.72 -14.64
N ARG A 17 -12.62 -2.01 -13.50
CA ARG A 17 -13.86 -1.75 -12.79
C ARG A 17 -14.87 -0.99 -13.65
N GLN A 18 -14.42 0.06 -14.35
CA GLN A 18 -15.29 0.85 -15.24
C GLN A 18 -15.81 0.00 -16.39
N ASP A 19 -14.96 -0.80 -17.01
CA ASP A 19 -15.32 -1.65 -18.14
C ASP A 19 -16.33 -2.76 -17.75
N LEU A 20 -16.24 -3.27 -16.54
CA LEU A 20 -17.08 -4.39 -16.08
C LEU A 20 -18.33 -3.97 -15.30
N GLN A 21 -18.40 -2.72 -14.82
CA GLN A 21 -19.55 -2.19 -14.09
C GLN A 21 -20.89 -2.37 -14.84
N PRO A 22 -20.97 -2.11 -16.17
CA PRO A 22 -22.23 -2.32 -16.92
C PRO A 22 -22.66 -3.79 -16.96
N ARG A 23 -21.75 -4.73 -16.70
CA ARG A 23 -22.02 -6.18 -16.65
C ARG A 23 -22.33 -6.68 -15.24
N GLY A 24 -22.44 -5.79 -14.26
CA GLY A 24 -22.71 -6.15 -12.86
C GLY A 24 -21.52 -6.79 -12.14
N VAL A 25 -20.30 -6.71 -12.71
CA VAL A 25 -19.09 -7.27 -12.09
C VAL A 25 -18.37 -6.19 -11.28
N GLY A 26 -18.21 -6.43 -9.97
CA GLY A 26 -17.45 -5.58 -9.08
C GLY A 26 -15.95 -5.88 -9.14
N VAL A 27 -15.13 -4.84 -9.25
CA VAL A 27 -13.68 -4.94 -9.09
C VAL A 27 -13.26 -4.06 -7.93
N SER A 28 -12.48 -4.61 -7.01
CA SER A 28 -11.99 -3.91 -5.82
C SER A 28 -10.49 -4.08 -5.68
N LEU A 29 -9.79 -3.00 -5.37
CA LEU A 29 -8.37 -3.02 -5.04
C LEU A 29 -8.22 -2.99 -3.51
N VAL A 30 -7.49 -3.95 -2.95
CA VAL A 30 -7.08 -3.92 -1.54
C VAL A 30 -5.60 -3.56 -1.48
N ALA A 31 -5.28 -2.46 -0.81
CA ALA A 31 -3.93 -1.94 -0.69
C ALA A 31 -3.42 -2.13 0.76
N PRO A 32 -2.71 -3.24 1.07
CA PRO A 32 -2.14 -3.44 2.38
C PRO A 32 -0.89 -2.57 2.57
N GLY A 33 -0.77 -1.95 3.76
CA GLY A 33 0.44 -1.31 4.21
C GLY A 33 1.47 -2.32 4.74
N PHE A 34 2.13 -2.00 5.85
CA PHE A 34 3.08 -2.91 6.49
C PHE A 34 2.36 -4.01 7.28
N ILE A 35 2.54 -5.26 6.85
CA ILE A 35 1.98 -6.44 7.51
C ILE A 35 3.05 -7.11 8.36
N ARG A 36 2.77 -7.31 9.67
CA ARG A 36 3.79 -7.73 10.64
C ARG A 36 4.05 -9.23 10.72
N GLU A 37 3.07 -10.06 10.41
CA GLU A 37 3.13 -11.50 10.68
C GLU A 37 3.45 -12.34 9.45
N ALA A 38 3.32 -11.78 8.26
CA ALA A 38 3.55 -12.51 7.02
C ALA A 38 3.92 -11.58 5.88
N GLY A 39 4.58 -12.13 4.87
CA GLY A 39 4.90 -11.45 3.62
C GLY A 39 6.22 -10.69 3.65
N MET A 40 6.47 -9.97 2.59
CA MET A 40 7.76 -9.33 2.29
C MET A 40 8.31 -8.45 3.41
N PHE A 41 7.43 -7.73 4.15
CA PHE A 41 7.87 -6.88 5.25
C PHE A 41 8.30 -7.69 6.47
N ALA A 42 7.52 -8.70 6.89
CA ALA A 42 7.84 -9.58 8.01
C ALA A 42 9.18 -10.29 7.77
N ASP A 43 9.43 -10.73 6.54
CA ASP A 43 10.65 -11.43 6.15
C ASP A 43 11.92 -10.56 6.18
N THR A 44 11.79 -9.23 6.09
CA THR A 44 12.96 -8.33 6.06
C THR A 44 13.52 -8.02 7.45
N GLY A 45 12.72 -8.18 8.51
CA GLY A 45 13.09 -7.79 9.87
C GLY A 45 13.35 -6.30 10.05
N VAL A 46 12.88 -5.45 9.14
CA VAL A 46 13.04 -3.98 9.22
C VAL A 46 12.17 -3.45 10.36
N ARG A 47 12.77 -2.67 11.24
CA ARG A 47 12.03 -1.96 12.28
C ARG A 47 11.46 -0.66 11.73
N LEU A 48 10.16 -0.47 11.92
CA LEU A 48 9.50 0.77 11.57
C LEU A 48 9.71 1.84 12.65
N PRO A 49 9.71 3.12 12.28
CA PRO A 49 9.70 4.21 13.24
C PRO A 49 8.51 4.11 14.21
N PRO A 50 8.66 4.61 15.44
CA PRO A 50 7.55 4.70 16.39
C PRO A 50 6.33 5.40 15.76
N GLY A 51 5.13 4.88 16.00
CA GLY A 51 3.89 5.46 15.48
C GLY A 51 3.50 5.08 14.05
N THR A 52 4.38 4.41 13.28
CA THR A 52 4.03 3.98 11.91
C THR A 52 2.93 2.92 11.92
N GLY A 53 2.92 2.03 12.92
CA GLY A 53 1.95 0.95 13.06
C GLY A 53 2.08 -0.14 11.98
N THR A 54 1.48 -1.27 12.25
CA THR A 54 1.39 -2.40 11.31
C THR A 54 0.00 -2.99 11.34
N LYS A 55 -0.35 -3.78 10.33
CA LYS A 55 -1.57 -4.56 10.23
C LYS A 55 -1.26 -6.05 10.21
N THR A 56 -2.27 -6.88 10.41
CA THR A 56 -2.16 -8.35 10.39
C THR A 56 -2.73 -8.92 9.10
N PRO A 57 -2.41 -10.17 8.75
CA PRO A 57 -3.11 -10.86 7.67
C PRO A 57 -4.63 -10.91 7.86
N ALA A 58 -5.10 -11.04 9.10
CA ALA A 58 -6.53 -11.03 9.42
C ALA A 58 -7.20 -9.68 9.10
N ASP A 59 -6.50 -8.55 9.32
CA ASP A 59 -6.98 -7.22 8.92
C ASP A 59 -7.15 -7.13 7.39
N VAL A 60 -6.25 -7.75 6.63
CA VAL A 60 -6.34 -7.78 5.16
C VAL A 60 -7.51 -8.65 4.72
N ALA A 61 -7.70 -9.83 5.30
CA ALA A 61 -8.84 -10.69 5.00
C ALA A 61 -10.18 -10.00 5.29
N ALA A 62 -10.30 -9.33 6.43
CA ALA A 62 -11.48 -8.55 6.77
C ALA A 62 -11.74 -7.40 5.78
N ALA A 63 -10.67 -6.78 5.27
CA ALA A 63 -10.79 -5.73 4.26
C ALA A 63 -11.26 -6.27 2.90
N VAL A 64 -10.83 -7.47 2.51
CA VAL A 64 -11.32 -8.16 1.30
C VAL A 64 -12.82 -8.43 1.41
N ILE A 65 -13.27 -9.02 2.51
CA ILE A 65 -14.70 -9.28 2.76
C ILE A 65 -15.50 -7.97 2.67
N ARG A 66 -15.05 -6.93 3.36
CA ARG A 66 -15.69 -5.61 3.32
C ARG A 66 -15.73 -5.00 1.92
N ALA A 67 -14.66 -5.16 1.14
CA ALA A 67 -14.62 -4.69 -0.24
C ALA A 67 -15.69 -5.35 -1.11
N ILE A 68 -15.89 -6.66 -0.95
CA ILE A 68 -16.91 -7.44 -1.64
C ILE A 68 -18.32 -6.98 -1.23
N GLU A 69 -18.58 -6.91 0.09
CA GLU A 69 -19.90 -6.56 0.62
C GLU A 69 -20.34 -5.13 0.27
N THR A 70 -19.39 -4.19 0.26
CA THR A 70 -19.70 -2.77 0.03
C THR A 70 -19.48 -2.31 -1.41
N GLY A 71 -18.90 -3.15 -2.26
CA GLY A 71 -18.59 -2.82 -3.65
C GLY A 71 -17.61 -1.65 -3.82
N ARG A 72 -16.75 -1.40 -2.83
CA ARG A 72 -15.78 -0.29 -2.89
C ARG A 72 -14.72 -0.53 -3.95
N ALA A 73 -14.38 0.54 -4.68
CA ALA A 73 -13.31 0.49 -5.68
C ALA A 73 -11.93 0.25 -5.05
N GLU A 74 -11.68 0.85 -3.88
CA GLU A 74 -10.38 0.80 -3.22
C GLU A 74 -10.56 0.73 -1.69
N VAL A 75 -9.80 -0.14 -1.05
CA VAL A 75 -9.76 -0.31 0.41
C VAL A 75 -8.31 -0.33 0.89
N ASP A 76 -7.93 0.68 1.64
CA ASP A 76 -6.61 0.77 2.27
C ASP A 76 -6.58 0.04 3.61
N VAL A 77 -5.66 -0.91 3.74
CA VAL A 77 -5.39 -1.64 4.98
C VAL A 77 -4.07 -1.14 5.57
N ALA A 78 -4.08 0.11 6.00
CA ALA A 78 -2.92 0.75 6.60
C ALA A 78 -3.35 1.53 7.86
N PRO A 79 -2.45 1.72 8.84
CA PRO A 79 -2.68 2.63 9.96
C PRO A 79 -2.98 4.06 9.48
N MET A 80 -3.77 4.80 10.25
CA MET A 80 -4.21 6.17 9.89
C MET A 80 -3.08 7.10 9.45
N PRO A 81 -1.93 7.18 10.13
CA PRO A 81 -0.84 8.07 9.70
C PRO A 81 -0.33 7.76 8.29
N LEU A 82 -0.20 6.49 7.95
CA LEU A 82 0.23 6.05 6.62
C LEU A 82 -0.81 6.36 5.54
N ARG A 83 -2.11 6.21 5.85
CA ARG A 83 -3.20 6.53 4.93
C ARG A 83 -3.22 8.02 4.59
N LEU A 84 -3.14 8.88 5.61
CA LEU A 84 -3.08 10.33 5.42
C LEU A 84 -1.85 10.75 4.60
N GLY A 85 -0.68 10.17 4.90
CA GLY A 85 0.54 10.41 4.14
C GLY A 85 0.44 9.99 2.68
N ALA A 86 -0.14 8.83 2.39
CA ALA A 86 -0.34 8.34 1.03
C ALA A 86 -1.34 9.21 0.25
N THR A 87 -2.44 9.63 0.87
CA THR A 87 -3.42 10.53 0.26
C THR A 87 -2.79 11.89 -0.04
N PHE A 88 -2.03 12.45 0.91
CA PHE A 88 -1.33 13.70 0.70
C PHE A 88 -0.30 13.59 -0.44
N ALA A 89 0.45 12.49 -0.51
CA ALA A 89 1.41 12.24 -1.58
C ALA A 89 0.76 12.11 -2.97
N SER A 90 -0.48 11.62 -3.04
CA SER A 90 -1.20 11.50 -4.31
C SER A 90 -1.74 12.83 -4.83
N VAL A 91 -2.07 13.76 -3.93
CA VAL A 91 -2.62 15.10 -4.27
C VAL A 91 -1.52 16.14 -4.47
N ALA A 92 -0.46 16.07 -3.67
CA ALA A 92 0.65 17.04 -3.70
C ALA A 92 2.02 16.34 -3.73
N PRO A 93 2.37 15.64 -4.83
CA PRO A 93 3.55 14.78 -4.88
C PRO A 93 4.87 15.52 -4.66
N GLN A 94 4.97 16.76 -5.11
CA GLN A 94 6.19 17.56 -4.93
C GLN A 94 6.41 17.95 -3.46
N LEU A 95 5.34 18.34 -2.75
CA LEU A 95 5.40 18.67 -1.33
C LEU A 95 5.65 17.43 -0.48
N ALA A 96 5.02 16.31 -0.82
CA ALA A 96 5.25 15.04 -0.15
C ALA A 96 6.69 14.55 -0.32
N ALA A 97 7.28 14.69 -1.51
CA ALA A 97 8.68 14.35 -1.77
C ALA A 97 9.67 15.23 -0.97
N SER A 98 9.34 16.48 -0.76
CA SER A 98 10.16 17.39 0.07
C SER A 98 10.05 17.03 1.55
N ALA A 99 8.85 16.76 2.04
CA ALA A 99 8.59 16.35 3.42
C ALA A 99 9.23 14.98 3.73
N SER A 100 9.18 14.02 2.81
CA SER A 100 9.78 12.70 2.99
C SER A 100 11.31 12.76 3.07
N ARG A 101 11.94 13.62 2.29
CA ARG A 101 13.39 13.88 2.38
C ARG A 101 13.79 14.46 3.74
N LEU A 102 13.03 15.43 4.26
CA LEU A 102 13.24 16.02 5.59
C LEU A 102 13.02 15.00 6.72
N ALA A 103 12.05 14.09 6.56
CA ALA A 103 11.76 13.03 7.53
C ALA A 103 12.72 11.84 7.47
N GLY A 104 13.71 11.82 6.56
CA GLY A 104 14.71 10.76 6.45
C GLY A 104 14.18 9.41 5.97
N SER A 105 13.02 9.38 5.33
CA SER A 105 12.39 8.15 4.83
C SER A 105 13.18 7.48 3.68
N ASP A 106 14.13 8.18 3.06
CA ASP A 106 15.04 7.62 2.05
C ASP A 106 15.89 6.46 2.60
N ARG A 107 16.18 6.45 3.91
CA ARG A 107 16.91 5.36 4.58
C ARG A 107 16.10 4.07 4.63
N ILE A 108 14.79 4.15 4.82
CA ILE A 108 13.90 2.98 4.87
C ILE A 108 13.85 2.31 3.49
N GLY A 109 13.75 3.11 2.43
CA GLY A 109 13.72 2.62 1.05
C GLY A 109 15.03 1.95 0.62
N SER A 110 16.19 2.51 1.01
CA SER A 110 17.50 1.96 0.70
C SER A 110 17.77 0.66 1.46
N ASP A 111 17.41 0.58 2.74
CA ASP A 111 17.59 -0.62 3.56
C ASP A 111 16.71 -1.77 3.06
N PHE A 112 15.50 -1.45 2.62
CA PHE A 112 14.57 -2.42 2.02
C PHE A 112 15.14 -2.98 0.71
N ALA A 113 15.64 -2.12 -0.16
CA ALA A 113 16.23 -2.52 -1.44
C ALA A 113 17.52 -3.33 -1.27
N ALA A 114 18.37 -2.98 -0.30
CA ALA A 114 19.61 -3.69 -0.01
C ALA A 114 19.35 -5.12 0.48
N ARG A 115 18.38 -5.30 1.39
CA ARG A 115 18.05 -6.62 1.94
C ARG A 115 17.34 -7.55 0.94
N GLN A 116 16.68 -7.01 -0.07
CA GLN A 116 16.08 -7.82 -1.14
C GLN A 116 17.11 -8.36 -2.14
N ARG A 117 18.25 -7.70 -2.33
CA ARG A 117 19.31 -8.17 -3.24
C ARG A 117 20.03 -9.42 -2.73
N HIS A 118 20.03 -9.67 -1.44
CA HIS A 118 20.67 -10.85 -0.83
C HIS A 118 19.82 -12.14 -0.93
N LYS A 119 18.58 -12.07 -1.39
CA LYS A 119 17.66 -13.23 -1.51
C LYS A 119 17.51 -13.75 -2.96
N ARG A 120 18.39 -13.29 -3.88
CA ARG A 120 18.44 -13.80 -5.27
C ARG A 120 19.70 -14.67 -5.46
#